data_2297c3804a2e326b9c78ff23e50ed75b
#
_entry.id   2297c3804a2e326b9c78ff23e50ed75b
#
_cell.length_a   1.000
_cell.length_b   1.000
_cell.length_c   1.000
_cell.angle_alpha   90.00
_cell.angle_beta   90.00
_cell.angle_gamma   90.00
#
_symmetry.space_group_name_H-M   'P 1'
#
loop_
_entity.id
_entity.type
_entity.pdbx_description
1 polymer ?
#
loop_
_entity_poly.entity_id
_entity_poly.type
_entity_poly.pdbx_seq_one_letter_code
_entity_poly.pdbx_strand_id
1 'polypeptide(L)'
;VIVDASVVIDAVTDSGPRGQAARQALADHPASEPLLAPGHLAVEILSGLVAAAHRPSHPLQPDQIEQALLDAAALEIAIEGTPWDDVRRAWELAQAALRYPDAVYVASAERHRCPLITSDARIERSGAPIRCAVIAIRPDEG
;
A
#
# COMPACT_ATOMS: atom_id res chain seq x y z
N VAL A 1 -8.78 4.80 6.71
CA VAL A 1 -8.07 4.84 5.41
C VAL A 1 -7.51 3.47 5.07
N ILE A 2 -7.54 3.11 3.80
CA ILE A 2 -6.91 1.89 3.30
C ILE A 2 -5.48 2.22 2.87
N VAL A 3 -4.54 1.38 3.28
CA VAL A 3 -3.11 1.52 2.99
C VAL A 3 -2.68 0.37 2.09
N ASP A 4 -2.03 0.65 0.96
CA ASP A 4 -1.47 -0.42 0.16
C ASP A 4 0.00 -0.74 0.53
N ALA A 5 0.50 -1.85 0.00
CA ALA A 5 1.83 -2.34 0.35
C ALA A 5 2.96 -1.38 -0.06
N SER A 6 2.77 -0.60 -1.14
CA SER A 6 3.81 0.31 -1.63
C SER A 6 4.17 1.38 -0.58
N VAL A 7 3.17 1.89 0.13
CA VAL A 7 3.39 2.88 1.21
C VAL A 7 4.18 2.28 2.35
N VAL A 8 3.81 1.08 2.78
CA VAL A 8 4.50 0.39 3.88
C VAL A 8 5.94 0.06 3.50
N ILE A 9 6.16 -0.49 2.30
CA ILE A 9 7.50 -0.82 1.82
C ILE A 9 8.40 0.42 1.78
N ASP A 10 7.92 1.53 1.22
CA ASP A 10 8.67 2.78 1.20
C ASP A 10 8.96 3.29 2.63
N ALA A 11 7.97 3.24 3.51
CA ALA A 11 8.12 3.72 4.88
C ALA A 11 9.18 2.96 5.68
N VAL A 12 9.29 1.65 5.47
CA VAL A 12 10.19 0.78 6.27
C VAL A 12 11.53 0.50 5.60
N THR A 13 11.71 0.82 4.32
CA THR A 13 12.96 0.51 3.61
C THR A 13 13.67 1.73 3.04
N ASP A 14 12.98 2.80 2.74
CA ASP A 14 13.59 3.94 2.07
C ASP A 14 13.96 5.03 3.07
N SER A 15 15.25 5.32 3.17
CA SER A 15 15.78 6.41 4.01
C SER A 15 15.74 7.78 3.31
N GLY A 16 15.41 7.81 2.03
CA GLY A 16 15.33 9.03 1.21
C GLY A 16 13.95 9.70 1.23
N PRO A 17 13.70 10.60 0.25
CA PRO A 17 12.48 11.40 0.21
C PRO A 17 11.18 10.59 0.10
N ARG A 18 11.20 9.48 -0.62
CA ARG A 18 10.02 8.61 -0.78
C ARG A 18 9.60 7.99 0.55
N GLY A 19 10.55 7.42 1.27
CA GLY A 19 10.29 6.82 2.59
C GLY A 19 9.86 7.86 3.61
N GLN A 20 10.47 9.04 3.57
CA GLN A 20 10.08 10.14 4.44
C GLN A 20 8.63 10.57 4.17
N ALA A 21 8.24 10.72 2.91
CA ALA A 21 6.87 11.08 2.54
C ALA A 21 5.86 10.00 2.97
N ALA A 22 6.22 8.73 2.81
CA ALA A 22 5.37 7.62 3.24
C ALA A 22 5.19 7.60 4.78
N ARG A 23 6.27 7.74 5.53
CA ARG A 23 6.22 7.82 7.00
C ARG A 23 5.39 9.02 7.47
N GLN A 24 5.56 10.17 6.83
CA GLN A 24 4.80 11.37 7.15
C GLN A 24 3.31 11.18 6.90
N ALA A 25 2.92 10.59 5.78
CA ALA A 25 1.52 10.34 5.46
C ALA A 25 0.87 9.39 6.47
N LEU A 26 1.58 8.36 6.91
CA LEU A 26 1.09 7.45 7.95
C LEU A 26 0.99 8.14 9.32
N ALA A 27 1.95 9.00 9.65
CA ALA A 27 1.96 9.74 10.93
C ALA A 27 0.88 10.83 10.99
N ASP A 28 0.58 11.47 9.88
CA ASP A 28 -0.43 12.53 9.81
C ASP A 28 -1.86 12.00 9.84
N HIS A 29 -2.02 10.70 9.71
CA HIS A 29 -3.33 10.07 9.79
C HIS A 29 -3.92 10.23 11.21
N PRO A 30 -5.17 10.70 11.35
CA PRO A 30 -5.77 10.89 12.67
C PRO A 30 -5.79 9.59 13.49
N ALA A 31 -5.33 9.65 14.74
CA ALA A 31 -5.30 8.48 15.62
C ALA A 31 -6.70 7.90 15.91
N SER A 32 -7.77 8.69 15.71
CA SER A 32 -9.15 8.26 15.86
C SER A 32 -9.65 7.38 14.72
N GLU A 33 -8.94 7.34 13.60
CA GLU A 33 -9.29 6.54 12.42
C GLU A 33 -8.27 5.42 12.23
N PRO A 34 -8.71 4.16 12.10
CA PRO A 34 -7.76 3.06 11.93
C PRO A 34 -7.10 3.07 10.55
N LEU A 35 -5.84 2.64 10.50
CA LEU A 35 -5.22 2.21 9.26
C LEU A 35 -5.71 0.78 8.96
N LEU A 36 -6.27 0.57 7.80
CA LEU A 36 -6.87 -0.71 7.40
C LEU A 36 -6.20 -1.24 6.13
N ALA A 37 -6.18 -2.55 5.98
CA ALA A 37 -5.78 -3.18 4.72
C ALA A 37 -6.45 -4.54 4.54
N PRO A 38 -6.69 -4.97 3.30
CA PRO A 38 -7.12 -6.33 3.02
C PRO A 38 -6.00 -7.35 3.29
N GLY A 39 -6.40 -8.63 3.41
CA GLY A 39 -5.54 -9.71 3.90
C GLY A 39 -4.26 -9.98 3.10
N HIS A 40 -4.19 -9.56 1.84
CA HIS A 40 -2.99 -9.77 1.02
C HIS A 40 -1.87 -8.74 1.28
N LEU A 41 -2.09 -7.74 2.13
CA LEU A 41 -1.06 -6.74 2.45
C LEU A 41 0.26 -7.37 2.88
N ALA A 42 0.22 -8.28 3.85
CA ALA A 42 1.44 -8.88 4.42
C ALA A 42 2.23 -9.67 3.36
N VAL A 43 1.53 -10.41 2.50
CA VAL A 43 2.17 -11.17 1.42
C VAL A 43 2.80 -10.24 0.39
N GLU A 44 2.15 -9.15 0.05
CA GLU A 44 2.71 -8.18 -0.87
C GLU A 44 3.91 -7.43 -0.29
N ILE A 45 3.87 -7.11 1.00
CA ILE A 45 5.03 -6.52 1.69
C ILE A 45 6.21 -7.48 1.62
N LEU A 46 6.01 -8.74 1.99
CA LEU A 46 7.07 -9.75 1.92
C LEU A 46 7.61 -9.90 0.50
N SER A 47 6.74 -10.00 -0.50
CA SER A 47 7.15 -10.10 -1.92
C SER A 47 7.97 -8.90 -2.36
N GLY A 48 7.59 -7.70 -1.97
CA GLY A 48 8.32 -6.47 -2.27
C GLY A 48 9.70 -6.43 -1.61
N LEU A 49 9.81 -6.87 -0.36
CA LEU A 49 11.09 -6.94 0.37
C LEU A 49 12.02 -7.97 -0.26
N VAL A 50 11.50 -9.14 -0.63
CA VAL A 50 12.29 -10.18 -1.32
C VAL A 50 12.77 -9.69 -2.68
N ALA A 51 11.92 -9.01 -3.45
CA ALA A 51 12.32 -8.40 -4.71
C ALA A 51 13.46 -7.36 -4.50
N ALA A 52 13.38 -6.57 -3.44
CA ALA A 52 14.42 -5.62 -3.09
C ALA A 52 15.74 -6.30 -2.70
N ALA A 53 15.70 -7.50 -2.13
CA ALA A 53 16.89 -8.29 -1.83
C ALA A 53 17.63 -8.78 -3.10
N HIS A 54 16.91 -8.88 -4.21
CA HIS A 54 17.48 -9.33 -5.50
C HIS A 54 17.83 -8.19 -6.45
N ARG A 55 17.76 -6.94 -6.00
CA ARG A 55 18.14 -5.80 -6.83
C ARG A 55 19.64 -5.85 -7.17
N PRO A 56 20.03 -5.50 -8.41
CA PRO A 56 21.46 -5.45 -8.80
C PRO A 56 22.26 -4.40 -8.03
N SER A 57 21.60 -3.30 -7.63
CA SER A 57 22.22 -2.19 -6.89
C SER A 57 21.54 -2.01 -5.56
N HIS A 58 22.32 -1.90 -4.49
CA HIS A 58 21.87 -1.69 -3.11
C HIS A 58 20.78 -2.71 -2.68
N PRO A 59 21.05 -4.03 -2.81
CA PRO A 59 20.08 -5.04 -2.38
C PRO A 59 19.87 -5.00 -0.88
N LEU A 60 18.64 -5.24 -0.42
CA LEU A 60 18.37 -5.41 0.99
C LEU A 60 19.03 -6.68 1.53
N GLN A 61 19.69 -6.54 2.66
CA GLN A 61 20.31 -7.67 3.36
C GLN A 61 19.27 -8.40 4.25
N PRO A 62 19.52 -9.65 4.63
CA PRO A 62 18.58 -10.41 5.46
C PRO A 62 18.19 -9.72 6.76
N ASP A 63 19.12 -9.07 7.45
CA ASP A 63 18.86 -8.32 8.67
C ASP A 63 17.99 -7.08 8.44
N GLN A 64 18.16 -6.43 7.29
CA GLN A 64 17.33 -5.30 6.89
C GLN A 64 15.89 -5.73 6.57
N ILE A 65 15.70 -6.89 5.95
CA ILE A 65 14.36 -7.46 5.71
C ILE A 65 13.69 -7.79 7.04
N GLU A 66 14.38 -8.42 7.96
CA GLU A 66 13.84 -8.75 9.27
C GLU A 66 13.43 -7.48 10.03
N GLN A 67 14.26 -6.45 10.02
CA GLN A 67 13.94 -5.17 10.65
C GLN A 67 12.74 -4.50 9.97
N ALA A 68 12.67 -4.53 8.64
CA ALA A 68 11.55 -3.95 7.89
C ALA A 68 10.21 -4.65 8.25
N LEU A 69 10.23 -5.97 8.44
CA LEU A 69 9.04 -6.71 8.86
C LEU A 69 8.61 -6.34 10.28
N LEU A 70 9.55 -6.16 11.20
CA LEU A 70 9.26 -5.68 12.55
C LEU A 70 8.68 -4.25 12.53
N ASP A 71 9.26 -3.38 11.73
CA ASP A 71 8.79 -1.99 11.58
C ASP A 71 7.39 -1.94 10.95
N ALA A 72 7.11 -2.79 9.96
CA ALA A 72 5.79 -2.89 9.35
C ALA A 72 4.74 -3.35 10.37
N ALA A 73 5.07 -4.36 11.18
CA ALA A 73 4.18 -4.83 12.25
C ALA A 73 3.89 -3.73 13.27
N ALA A 74 4.87 -2.87 13.58
CA ALA A 74 4.73 -1.77 14.53
C ALA A 74 3.81 -0.64 14.05
N LEU A 75 3.48 -0.59 12.76
CA LEU A 75 2.52 0.38 12.22
C LEU A 75 1.07 0.09 12.67
N GLU A 76 0.80 -1.10 13.20
CA GLU A 76 -0.52 -1.50 13.69
C GLU A 76 -1.64 -1.35 12.67
N ILE A 77 -1.36 -1.65 11.40
CA ILE A 77 -2.38 -1.67 10.36
C ILE A 77 -3.32 -2.84 10.62
N ALA A 78 -4.60 -2.56 10.75
CA ALA A 78 -5.61 -3.59 10.96
C ALA A 78 -5.86 -4.35 9.66
N ILE A 79 -5.63 -5.65 9.67
CA ILE A 79 -5.84 -6.53 8.52
C ILE A 79 -7.24 -7.13 8.60
N GLU A 80 -7.98 -7.07 7.50
CA GLU A 80 -9.32 -7.64 7.42
C GLU A 80 -9.44 -8.67 6.30
N GLY A 81 -10.43 -9.54 6.40
CA GLY A 81 -10.76 -10.45 5.32
C GLY A 81 -11.26 -9.71 4.09
N THR A 82 -11.18 -10.34 2.92
CA THR A 82 -11.70 -9.80 1.67
C THR A 82 -13.03 -10.46 1.35
N PRO A 83 -14.17 -9.75 1.50
CA PRO A 83 -15.48 -10.29 1.15
C PRO A 83 -15.58 -10.61 -0.35
N TRP A 84 -16.41 -11.58 -0.71
CA TRP A 84 -16.63 -11.91 -2.11
C TRP A 84 -17.12 -10.73 -2.96
N ASP A 85 -17.88 -9.81 -2.39
CA ASP A 85 -18.30 -8.59 -3.08
C ASP A 85 -17.11 -7.70 -3.46
N ASP A 86 -16.10 -7.60 -2.60
CA ASP A 86 -14.87 -6.89 -2.93
C ASP A 86 -14.08 -7.60 -4.04
N VAL A 87 -14.07 -8.94 -4.04
CA VAL A 87 -13.42 -9.73 -5.09
C VAL A 87 -14.10 -9.49 -6.44
N ARG A 88 -15.45 -9.49 -6.48
CA ARG A 88 -16.20 -9.21 -7.69
C ARG A 88 -15.95 -7.80 -8.20
N ARG A 89 -15.94 -6.82 -7.30
CA ARG A 89 -15.63 -5.43 -7.65
C ARG A 89 -14.21 -5.28 -8.17
N ALA A 90 -13.25 -5.96 -7.55
CA ALA A 90 -11.85 -5.97 -8.00
C ALA A 90 -11.72 -6.54 -9.41
N TRP A 91 -12.47 -7.59 -9.73
CA TRP A 91 -12.49 -8.15 -11.09
C TRP A 91 -13.01 -7.13 -12.12
N GLU A 92 -14.09 -6.41 -11.82
CA GLU A 92 -14.60 -5.34 -12.69
C GLU A 92 -13.55 -4.24 -12.92
N LEU A 93 -12.88 -3.79 -11.87
CA LEU A 93 -11.83 -2.77 -11.92
C LEU A 93 -10.60 -3.24 -12.71
N ALA A 94 -10.23 -4.50 -12.56
CA ALA A 94 -9.05 -5.06 -13.22
C ALA A 94 -9.24 -5.18 -14.75
N GLN A 95 -10.47 -5.28 -15.23
CA GLN A 95 -10.75 -5.25 -16.68
C GLN A 95 -10.42 -3.90 -17.31
N ALA A 96 -10.38 -2.83 -16.51
CA ALA A 96 -10.08 -1.48 -16.95
C ALA A 96 -8.63 -1.06 -16.65
N ALA A 97 -7.69 -1.98 -16.64
CA ALA A 97 -6.24 -1.79 -16.54
C ALA A 97 -5.63 -1.74 -15.12
N LEU A 98 -6.39 -2.01 -14.06
CA LEU A 98 -5.79 -2.22 -12.74
C LEU A 98 -5.27 -3.65 -12.60
N ARG A 99 -4.12 -3.82 -11.94
CA ARG A 99 -3.67 -5.14 -11.51
C ARG A 99 -4.60 -5.66 -10.42
N TYR A 100 -4.78 -6.99 -10.33
CA TYR A 100 -5.67 -7.59 -9.35
C TYR A 100 -5.40 -7.18 -7.90
N PRO A 101 -4.15 -7.18 -7.41
CA PRO A 101 -3.88 -6.75 -6.04
C PRO A 101 -4.28 -5.29 -5.79
N ASP A 102 -4.00 -4.39 -6.73
CA ASP A 102 -4.36 -2.97 -6.62
C ASP A 102 -5.88 -2.79 -6.62
N ALA A 103 -6.57 -3.55 -7.46
CA ALA A 103 -8.03 -3.52 -7.54
C ALA A 103 -8.70 -3.95 -6.22
N VAL A 104 -8.10 -4.89 -5.48
CA VAL A 104 -8.60 -5.32 -4.17
C VAL A 104 -8.48 -4.19 -3.14
N TYR A 105 -7.39 -3.45 -3.14
CA TYR A 105 -7.26 -2.27 -2.25
C TYR A 105 -8.32 -1.22 -2.56
N VAL A 106 -8.56 -0.95 -3.84
CA VAL A 106 -9.60 0.01 -4.26
C VAL A 106 -10.98 -0.46 -3.83
N ALA A 107 -11.32 -1.73 -4.05
CA ALA A 107 -12.61 -2.28 -3.66
C ALA A 107 -12.85 -2.18 -2.14
N SER A 108 -11.81 -2.47 -1.35
CA SER A 108 -11.86 -2.30 0.11
C SER A 108 -12.12 -0.85 0.51
N ALA A 109 -11.42 0.10 -0.10
CA ALA A 109 -11.60 1.52 0.17
C ALA A 109 -13.02 2.00 -0.20
N GLU A 110 -13.54 1.53 -1.33
CA GLU A 110 -14.93 1.84 -1.76
C GLU A 110 -15.95 1.31 -0.76
N ARG A 111 -15.79 0.08 -0.27
CA ARG A 111 -16.70 -0.52 0.70
C ARG A 111 -16.69 0.24 2.03
N HIS A 112 -15.52 0.66 2.50
CA HIS A 112 -15.37 1.44 3.72
C HIS A 112 -15.69 2.93 3.54
N ARG A 113 -15.90 3.37 2.31
CA ARG A 113 -16.14 4.79 1.99
C ARG A 113 -15.02 5.69 2.54
N CYS A 114 -13.79 5.27 2.35
CA CYS A 114 -12.59 5.98 2.80
C CYS A 114 -11.55 6.06 1.69
N PRO A 115 -10.56 6.94 1.83
CA PRO A 115 -9.48 7.04 0.85
C PRO A 115 -8.58 5.82 0.84
N LEU A 116 -7.94 5.59 -0.30
CA LEU A 116 -6.80 4.70 -0.46
C LEU A 116 -5.52 5.54 -0.50
N ILE A 117 -4.55 5.23 0.37
CA ILE A 117 -3.22 5.83 0.33
C ILE A 117 -2.28 4.87 -0.41
N THR A 118 -1.60 5.37 -1.41
CA THR A 118 -0.65 4.60 -2.22
C THR A 118 0.59 5.43 -2.58
N SER A 119 1.73 4.77 -2.71
CA SER A 119 2.93 5.36 -3.32
C SER A 119 3.02 5.06 -4.83
N ASP A 120 2.03 4.34 -5.38
CA ASP A 120 2.00 3.95 -6.77
C ASP A 120 1.00 4.81 -7.56
N ALA A 121 1.55 5.75 -8.33
CA ALA A 121 0.74 6.65 -9.15
C ALA A 121 -0.03 5.95 -10.29
N ARG A 122 0.29 4.68 -10.59
CA ARG A 122 -0.40 3.93 -11.65
C ARG A 122 -1.87 3.68 -11.34
N ILE A 123 -2.23 3.55 -10.05
CA ILE A 123 -3.63 3.38 -9.64
C ILE A 123 -4.44 4.62 -10.03
N GLU A 124 -3.96 5.79 -9.68
CA GLU A 124 -4.61 7.07 -10.01
C GLU A 124 -4.73 7.29 -11.52
N ARG A 125 -3.72 6.85 -12.27
CA ARG A 125 -3.63 7.04 -13.73
C ARG A 125 -4.28 5.93 -14.54
N SER A 126 -4.81 4.92 -13.91
CA SER A 126 -5.30 3.71 -14.60
C SER A 126 -6.48 3.96 -15.55
N GLY A 127 -7.26 5.02 -15.30
CA GLY A 127 -8.51 5.24 -16.02
C GLY A 127 -9.64 4.32 -15.60
N ALA A 128 -9.43 3.44 -14.61
CA ALA A 128 -10.47 2.58 -14.07
C ALA A 128 -11.58 3.41 -13.39
N PRO A 129 -12.84 2.95 -13.39
CA PRO A 129 -13.96 3.67 -12.78
C PRO A 129 -13.95 3.57 -11.24
N ILE A 130 -12.91 4.12 -10.63
CA ILE A 130 -12.68 4.11 -9.19
C ILE A 130 -13.64 5.09 -8.51
N ARG A 131 -14.30 4.65 -7.43
CA ARG A 131 -15.29 5.43 -6.67
C ARG A 131 -14.77 5.95 -5.33
N CYS A 132 -13.54 5.59 -4.94
CA CYS A 132 -12.90 6.15 -3.74
C CYS A 132 -11.90 7.24 -4.12
N ALA A 133 -11.55 8.09 -3.15
CA ALA A 133 -10.41 8.99 -3.31
C ALA A 133 -9.11 8.18 -3.29
N VAL A 134 -8.19 8.46 -4.19
CA VAL A 134 -6.86 7.87 -4.21
C VAL A 134 -5.86 8.97 -3.89
N ILE A 135 -5.14 8.80 -2.79
CA ILE A 135 -4.12 9.74 -2.34
C ILE A 135 -2.76 9.15 -2.71
N ALA A 136 -2.20 9.60 -3.81
CA ALA A 136 -0.86 9.21 -4.25
C ALA A 136 0.18 10.03 -3.48
N ILE A 137 0.97 9.35 -2.67
CA ILE A 137 2.04 9.98 -1.90
C ILE A 137 3.21 10.24 -2.84
N ARG A 138 3.66 11.49 -2.89
CA ARG A 138 4.81 11.91 -3.68
C ARG A 138 5.82 12.58 -2.76
N PRO A 139 7.13 12.35 -2.97
CA PRO A 139 8.13 13.12 -2.28
C PRO A 139 7.99 14.60 -2.65
N ASP A 140 8.19 15.47 -1.69
CA ASP A 140 8.25 16.90 -1.98
C ASP A 140 9.36 17.15 -2.99
N GLU A 141 9.01 17.76 -4.11
CA GLU A 141 9.99 18.29 -5.05
C GLU A 141 10.55 19.56 -4.42
N GLY A 142 11.62 19.36 -3.66
CA GLY A 142 12.36 20.46 -3.07
C GLY A 142 13.19 21.25 -4.08
#